data_1a77fadf4dae0a8b8c2c65e589b7d680
#
_entry.id   1a77fadf4dae0a8b8c2c65e589b7d680
#
_cell.length_a   1.000
_cell.length_b   1.000
_cell.length_c   1.000
_cell.angle_alpha   90.00
_cell.angle_beta   90.00
_cell.angle_gamma   90.00
#
_symmetry.space_group_name_H-M   'P 1'
#
loop_
_entity.id
_entity.type
_entity.pdbx_description
1 polymer ?
#
loop_
_entity_poly.entity_id
_entity_poly.type
_entity_poly.pdbx_seq_one_letter_code
_entity_poly.pdbx_strand_id
1 'polypeptide(L)'
;TLLKQKADILLSSKIRQINISLHSFPQHMQEAYIENAVMVGKQLAQKGCFVSYRLWCMRHGMLDDATKAIVKKLETLYQCEIKEIEKGSVRLSDYTFLHFDEVFEWPDRNHPYVGDEGYCLGMKQMCGILSNGDVVPCCLDSKADICLGNIFETPMKEILSSKRVIDMV
;
A
#
# COMPACT_ATOMS: atom_id res chain seq x y z
N THR A 1 -12.91 5.13 12.54
CA THR A 1 -12.19 4.39 11.47
C THR A 1 -11.91 2.95 11.91
N LEU A 2 -11.79 2.03 10.94
CA LEU A 2 -11.43 0.63 11.21
C LEU A 2 -10.08 0.53 11.97
N LEU A 3 -9.12 1.36 11.62
CA LEU A 3 -7.82 1.43 12.27
C LEU A 3 -7.95 1.70 13.77
N LYS A 4 -8.78 2.66 14.17
CA LYS A 4 -9.05 2.95 15.58
C LYS A 4 -9.73 1.78 16.29
N GLN A 5 -10.72 1.15 15.65
CA GLN A 5 -11.45 0.01 16.22
C GLN A 5 -10.55 -1.23 16.42
N LYS A 6 -9.52 -1.39 15.60
CA LYS A 6 -8.58 -2.51 15.65
C LYS A 6 -7.22 -2.15 16.30
N ALA A 7 -7.11 -0.96 16.88
CA ALA A 7 -5.86 -0.48 17.47
C ALA A 7 -5.30 -1.43 18.51
N ASP A 8 -6.12 -1.94 19.43
CA ASP A 8 -5.68 -2.85 20.50
C ASP A 8 -5.11 -4.16 19.95
N ILE A 9 -5.72 -4.69 18.87
CA ILE A 9 -5.24 -5.91 18.19
C ILE A 9 -3.87 -5.61 17.56
N LEU A 10 -3.73 -4.49 16.87
CA LEU A 10 -2.47 -4.08 16.26
C LEU A 10 -1.38 -3.86 17.31
N LEU A 11 -1.72 -3.18 18.42
CA LEU A 11 -0.80 -2.87 19.51
C LEU A 11 -0.36 -4.11 20.32
N SER A 12 -1.19 -5.15 20.37
CA SER A 12 -0.85 -6.44 21.00
C SER A 12 -0.11 -7.40 20.06
N SER A 13 -0.14 -7.13 18.75
CA SER A 13 0.55 -7.95 17.75
C SER A 13 2.05 -7.65 17.71
N LYS A 14 2.85 -8.60 17.21
CA LYS A 14 4.29 -8.44 17.00
C LYS A 14 4.63 -8.00 15.57
N ILE A 15 3.80 -7.10 14.99
CA ILE A 15 4.07 -6.58 13.64
C ILE A 15 5.33 -5.72 13.65
N ARG A 16 6.17 -5.91 12.63
CA ARG A 16 7.41 -5.15 12.48
C ARG A 16 7.21 -3.86 11.71
N GLN A 17 6.24 -3.82 10.81
CA GLN A 17 5.96 -2.67 9.97
C GLN A 17 4.47 -2.58 9.65
N ILE A 18 3.96 -1.35 9.60
CA ILE A 18 2.63 -1.02 9.08
C ILE A 18 2.74 0.08 8.03
N ASN A 19 1.98 -0.07 6.95
CA ASN A 19 1.83 0.96 5.93
C ASN A 19 0.40 1.51 5.98
N ILE A 20 0.26 2.83 6.09
CA ILE A 20 -1.03 3.51 6.23
C ILE A 20 -1.16 4.52 5.08
N SER A 21 -2.08 4.26 4.15
CA SER A 21 -2.35 5.19 3.05
C SER A 21 -3.17 6.38 3.55
N LEU A 22 -2.72 7.60 3.27
CA LEU A 22 -3.38 8.85 3.66
C LEU A 22 -4.02 9.59 2.48
N HIS A 23 -4.16 8.94 1.33
CA HIS A 23 -4.69 9.51 0.10
C HIS A 23 -5.99 8.84 -0.40
N SER A 24 -6.49 7.81 0.29
CA SER A 24 -7.60 6.98 -0.17
C SER A 24 -8.76 6.97 0.82
N PHE A 25 -9.37 8.14 1.07
CA PHE A 25 -10.54 8.26 1.95
C PHE A 25 -11.44 9.41 1.50
N PRO A 26 -12.75 9.38 1.84
CA PRO A 26 -13.66 10.47 1.54
C PRO A 26 -13.22 11.79 2.23
N GLN A 27 -13.28 12.89 1.49
CA GLN A 27 -12.78 14.20 1.95
C GLN A 27 -13.39 14.65 3.29
N HIS A 28 -14.68 14.37 3.52
CA HIS A 28 -15.35 14.72 4.78
C HIS A 28 -14.86 13.92 6.01
N MET A 29 -14.13 12.83 5.81
CA MET A 29 -13.55 12.02 6.89
C MET A 29 -12.04 12.27 7.10
N GLN A 30 -11.45 13.14 6.30
CA GLN A 30 -10.00 13.31 6.20
C GLN A 30 -9.35 13.62 7.53
N GLU A 31 -9.85 14.62 8.24
CA GLU A 31 -9.22 15.09 9.48
C GLU A 31 -9.24 14.00 10.56
N ALA A 32 -10.40 13.43 10.84
CA ALA A 32 -10.53 12.35 11.82
C ALA A 32 -9.76 11.09 11.44
N TYR A 33 -9.62 10.82 10.12
CA TYR A 33 -8.83 9.69 9.65
C TYR A 33 -7.34 9.89 9.94
N ILE A 34 -6.80 11.07 9.60
CA ILE A 34 -5.39 11.41 9.81
C ILE A 34 -5.05 11.39 11.31
N GLU A 35 -5.89 11.99 12.15
CA GLU A 35 -5.67 12.02 13.60
C GLU A 35 -5.65 10.60 14.19
N ASN A 36 -6.58 9.74 13.80
CA ASN A 36 -6.60 8.34 14.24
C ASN A 36 -5.39 7.56 13.70
N ALA A 37 -4.97 7.80 12.46
CA ALA A 37 -3.79 7.17 11.88
C ALA A 37 -2.52 7.57 12.62
N VAL A 38 -2.36 8.85 12.93
CA VAL A 38 -1.22 9.36 13.69
C VAL A 38 -1.22 8.86 15.13
N MET A 39 -2.38 8.85 15.79
CA MET A 39 -2.50 8.33 17.15
C MET A 39 -2.04 6.86 17.24
N VAL A 40 -2.58 6.00 16.37
CA VAL A 40 -2.20 4.57 16.35
C VAL A 40 -0.76 4.40 15.90
N GLY A 41 -0.32 5.16 14.90
CA GLY A 41 1.06 5.13 14.41
C GLY A 41 2.08 5.47 15.49
N LYS A 42 1.85 6.53 16.26
CA LYS A 42 2.74 6.90 17.39
C LYS A 42 2.82 5.79 18.43
N GLN A 43 1.71 5.18 18.80
CA GLN A 43 1.69 4.07 19.76
C GLN A 43 2.43 2.83 19.23
N LEU A 44 2.32 2.52 17.95
CA LEU A 44 3.05 1.43 17.32
C LEU A 44 4.55 1.73 17.23
N ALA A 45 4.93 2.95 16.85
CA ALA A 45 6.32 3.39 16.80
C ALA A 45 7.01 3.31 18.16
N GLN A 46 6.33 3.67 19.25
CA GLN A 46 6.83 3.50 20.63
C GLN A 46 7.13 2.05 21.01
N LYS A 47 6.51 1.08 20.30
CA LYS A 47 6.78 -0.35 20.46
C LYS A 47 7.83 -0.89 19.45
N GLY A 48 8.49 0.01 18.72
CA GLY A 48 9.52 -0.36 17.73
C GLY A 48 8.97 -0.86 16.39
N CYS A 49 7.67 -0.66 16.13
CA CYS A 49 7.08 -0.95 14.83
C CYS A 49 7.41 0.18 13.85
N PHE A 50 7.90 -0.16 12.65
CA PHE A 50 8.07 0.82 11.57
C PHE A 50 6.70 1.24 11.03
N VAL A 51 6.43 2.53 11.06
CA VAL A 51 5.19 3.13 10.56
C VAL A 51 5.51 3.93 9.30
N SER A 52 4.93 3.55 8.18
CA SER A 52 5.06 4.26 6.91
C SER A 52 3.70 4.82 6.49
N TYR A 53 3.55 6.13 6.59
CA TYR A 53 2.45 6.83 5.94
C TYR A 53 2.73 6.97 4.46
N ARG A 54 1.71 6.76 3.62
CA ARG A 54 1.85 6.82 2.16
C ARG A 54 0.98 7.91 1.57
N LEU A 55 1.60 8.78 0.79
CA LEU A 55 0.98 9.78 -0.07
C LEU A 55 1.41 9.51 -1.52
N TRP A 56 0.81 8.47 -2.11
CA TRP A 56 1.05 8.06 -3.50
C TRP A 56 0.06 8.78 -4.42
N CYS A 57 0.20 10.10 -4.50
CA CYS A 57 -0.73 10.98 -5.20
C CYS A 57 -0.01 12.15 -5.89
N MET A 58 1.31 12.07 -6.05
CA MET A 58 2.06 13.05 -6.84
C MET A 58 1.67 12.96 -8.31
N ARG A 59 1.66 14.09 -8.98
CA ARG A 59 1.52 14.19 -10.43
C ARG A 59 2.63 15.08 -10.98
N HIS A 60 3.50 14.50 -11.80
CA HIS A 60 4.68 15.19 -12.34
C HIS A 60 5.55 15.82 -11.24
N GLY A 61 5.79 15.08 -10.17
CA GLY A 61 6.58 15.53 -9.02
C GLY A 61 5.90 16.54 -8.11
N MET A 62 4.60 16.84 -8.32
CA MET A 62 3.86 17.82 -7.54
C MET A 62 2.71 17.21 -6.75
N LEU A 63 2.41 17.83 -5.60
CA LEU A 63 1.20 17.53 -4.81
C LEU A 63 0.13 18.58 -5.08
N ASP A 64 -1.13 18.15 -5.08
CA ASP A 64 -2.26 19.07 -5.04
C ASP A 64 -2.40 19.74 -3.66
N ASP A 65 -3.24 20.77 -3.57
CA ASP A 65 -3.40 21.55 -2.34
C ASP A 65 -4.05 20.74 -1.21
N ALA A 66 -4.91 19.78 -1.53
CA ALA A 66 -5.51 18.90 -0.53
C ALA A 66 -4.43 18.00 0.10
N THR A 67 -3.53 17.46 -0.68
CA THR A 67 -2.41 16.65 -0.20
C THR A 67 -1.38 17.48 0.57
N LYS A 68 -1.09 18.71 0.13
CA LYS A 68 -0.24 19.65 0.89
C LYS A 68 -0.83 19.96 2.28
N ALA A 69 -2.14 20.08 2.39
CA ALA A 69 -2.81 20.26 3.69
C ALA A 69 -2.60 19.03 4.61
N ILE A 70 -2.59 17.81 4.06
CA ILE A 70 -2.27 16.59 4.83
C ILE A 70 -0.82 16.66 5.34
N VAL A 71 0.13 17.02 4.48
CA VAL A 71 1.54 17.18 4.87
C VAL A 71 1.67 18.17 6.03
N LYS A 72 1.06 19.35 5.90
CA LYS A 72 1.10 20.38 6.96
C LYS A 72 0.46 19.91 8.27
N LYS A 73 -0.61 19.11 8.21
CA LYS A 73 -1.20 18.50 9.40
C LYS A 73 -0.24 17.52 10.05
N LEU A 74 0.48 16.70 9.26
CA LEU A 74 1.49 15.78 9.78
C LEU A 74 2.67 16.52 10.41
N GLU A 75 3.17 17.60 9.81
CA GLU A 75 4.21 18.47 10.38
C GLU A 75 3.80 18.97 11.77
N THR A 76 2.56 19.45 11.89
CA THR A 76 2.00 19.90 13.17
C THR A 76 1.92 18.78 14.20
N LEU A 77 1.39 17.62 13.80
CA LEU A 77 1.18 16.47 14.69
C LEU A 77 2.50 15.82 15.13
N TYR A 78 3.55 15.86 14.30
CA TYR A 78 4.87 15.31 14.59
C TYR A 78 5.88 16.36 15.08
N GLN A 79 5.52 17.65 15.06
CA GLN A 79 6.39 18.78 15.43
C GLN A 79 7.71 18.74 14.62
N CYS A 80 7.61 18.51 13.35
CA CYS A 80 8.73 18.43 12.40
C CYS A 80 8.47 19.32 11.18
N GLU A 81 9.51 19.62 10.42
CA GLU A 81 9.45 20.33 9.15
C GLU A 81 9.84 19.40 8.01
N ILE A 82 9.03 19.35 6.96
CA ILE A 82 9.31 18.60 5.73
C ILE A 82 9.80 19.59 4.69
N LYS A 83 11.14 19.69 4.54
CA LYS A 83 11.79 20.71 3.68
C LYS A 83 11.66 20.42 2.20
N GLU A 84 11.67 19.12 1.84
CA GLU A 84 11.64 18.68 0.45
C GLU A 84 10.53 17.66 0.27
N ILE A 85 9.72 17.87 -0.76
CA ILE A 85 8.64 16.97 -1.15
C ILE A 85 9.04 16.40 -2.50
N GLU A 86 9.74 15.27 -2.44
CA GLU A 86 10.18 14.51 -3.59
C GLU A 86 9.73 13.06 -3.47
N LYS A 87 9.73 12.35 -4.59
CA LYS A 87 9.51 10.90 -4.57
C LYS A 87 10.54 10.22 -3.66
N GLY A 88 10.04 9.52 -2.65
CA GLY A 88 10.88 8.86 -1.66
C GLY A 88 10.30 8.93 -0.26
N SER A 89 11.15 8.80 0.74
CA SER A 89 10.75 8.74 2.15
C SER A 89 11.38 9.85 2.97
N VAL A 90 10.56 10.53 3.75
CA VAL A 90 10.98 11.53 4.75
C VAL A 90 10.71 10.96 6.14
N ARG A 91 11.66 11.12 7.05
CA ARG A 91 11.51 10.72 8.45
C ARG A 91 10.73 11.79 9.22
N LEU A 92 9.65 11.39 9.88
CA LEU A 92 8.85 12.26 10.75
C LEU A 92 9.27 12.19 12.21
N SER A 93 9.61 10.98 12.68
CA SER A 93 10.11 10.71 14.03
C SER A 93 10.80 9.33 14.05
N ASP A 94 11.23 8.86 15.23
CA ASP A 94 11.74 7.51 15.38
C ASP A 94 10.71 6.47 14.93
N TYR A 95 11.15 5.52 14.10
CA TYR A 95 10.31 4.47 13.50
C TYR A 95 9.15 4.97 12.64
N THR A 96 9.07 6.29 12.31
CA THR A 96 7.95 6.84 11.55
C THR A 96 8.43 7.60 10.32
N PHE A 97 7.87 7.25 9.16
CA PHE A 97 8.23 7.79 7.87
C PHE A 97 6.98 8.23 7.08
N LEU A 98 7.13 9.24 6.23
CA LEU A 98 6.18 9.64 5.21
C LEU A 98 6.78 9.32 3.86
N HIS A 99 6.06 8.54 3.05
CA HIS A 99 6.50 8.11 1.74
C HIS A 99 5.65 8.75 0.64
N PHE A 100 6.32 9.48 -0.25
CA PHE A 100 5.73 10.10 -1.43
C PHE A 100 5.99 9.24 -2.66
N ASP A 101 4.98 9.08 -3.51
CA ASP A 101 5.11 8.46 -4.83
C ASP A 101 4.09 9.04 -5.81
N GLU A 102 4.31 8.79 -7.09
CA GLU A 102 3.38 9.15 -8.15
C GLU A 102 2.06 8.37 -8.03
N VAL A 103 1.01 8.93 -8.62
CA VAL A 103 -0.26 8.21 -8.77
C VAL A 103 0.00 6.91 -9.50
N PHE A 104 -0.42 5.81 -8.89
CA PHE A 104 -0.32 4.50 -9.51
C PHE A 104 -1.55 4.25 -10.39
N GLU A 105 -1.31 3.96 -11.65
CA GLU A 105 -2.36 3.52 -12.57
C GLU A 105 -2.40 1.99 -12.60
N TRP A 106 -3.57 1.44 -12.29
CA TRP A 106 -3.78 0.00 -12.34
C TRP A 106 -3.71 -0.49 -13.78
N PRO A 107 -3.03 -1.61 -14.05
CA PRO A 107 -3.05 -2.22 -15.37
C PRO A 107 -4.49 -2.48 -15.83
N ASP A 108 -4.77 -2.15 -17.09
CA ASP A 108 -6.06 -2.42 -17.73
C ASP A 108 -5.81 -2.81 -19.18
N ARG A 109 -6.54 -3.81 -19.67
CA ARG A 109 -6.42 -4.31 -21.06
C ARG A 109 -6.78 -3.26 -22.12
N ASN A 110 -7.53 -2.22 -21.71
CA ASN A 110 -7.91 -1.12 -22.59
C ASN A 110 -6.85 -0.01 -22.66
N HIS A 111 -5.80 -0.09 -21.85
CA HIS A 111 -4.69 0.86 -21.94
C HIS A 111 -3.92 0.66 -23.26
N PRO A 112 -3.32 1.73 -23.78
CA PRO A 112 -2.46 1.63 -24.94
C PRO A 112 -1.34 0.60 -24.73
N TYR A 113 -1.02 -0.13 -25.78
CA TYR A 113 0.11 -1.05 -25.77
C TYR A 113 1.42 -0.29 -25.50
N VAL A 114 2.20 -0.77 -24.53
CA VAL A 114 3.43 -0.11 -24.08
C VAL A 114 4.67 -0.81 -24.62
N GLY A 115 4.62 -2.14 -24.79
CA GLY A 115 5.74 -2.95 -25.27
C GLY A 115 5.52 -4.43 -24.96
N ASP A 116 6.32 -5.28 -25.60
CA ASP A 116 6.34 -6.74 -25.45
C ASP A 116 7.54 -7.27 -24.64
N GLU A 117 8.45 -6.37 -24.24
CA GLU A 117 9.60 -6.70 -23.39
C GLU A 117 9.47 -6.04 -22.02
N GLY A 118 9.79 -6.79 -20.97
CA GLY A 118 9.76 -6.28 -19.61
C GLY A 118 10.15 -7.34 -18.59
N TYR A 119 10.43 -6.88 -17.36
CA TYR A 119 10.70 -7.77 -16.24
C TYR A 119 9.48 -7.84 -15.31
N CYS A 120 8.97 -9.05 -15.09
CA CYS A 120 7.84 -9.29 -14.20
C CYS A 120 8.25 -10.17 -13.01
N LEU A 121 7.89 -9.73 -11.79
CA LEU A 121 8.06 -10.50 -10.56
C LEU A 121 6.94 -11.51 -10.31
N GLY A 122 5.84 -11.40 -11.07
CA GLY A 122 4.69 -12.30 -10.95
C GLY A 122 5.10 -13.76 -11.13
N MET A 123 4.64 -14.62 -10.26
CA MET A 123 4.95 -16.04 -10.14
C MET A 123 6.42 -16.38 -9.88
N LYS A 124 7.38 -15.46 -10.13
CA LYS A 124 8.80 -15.66 -9.82
C LYS A 124 9.12 -15.39 -8.34
N GLN A 125 8.57 -14.34 -7.79
CA GLN A 125 8.84 -13.90 -6.40
C GLN A 125 7.57 -13.63 -5.61
N MET A 126 6.42 -13.52 -6.27
CA MET A 126 5.13 -13.24 -5.63
C MET A 126 3.98 -13.86 -6.41
N CYS A 127 2.87 -14.08 -5.72
CA CYS A 127 1.55 -14.27 -6.29
C CYS A 127 0.54 -13.49 -5.44
N GLY A 128 -0.65 -13.24 -5.98
CA GLY A 128 -1.77 -12.65 -5.26
C GLY A 128 -2.84 -13.69 -4.98
N ILE A 129 -3.58 -13.51 -3.89
CA ILE A 129 -4.82 -14.25 -3.61
C ILE A 129 -5.89 -13.19 -3.37
N LEU A 130 -6.93 -13.21 -4.18
CA LEU A 130 -8.06 -12.29 -4.05
C LEU A 130 -9.03 -12.76 -2.96
N SER A 131 -9.92 -11.88 -2.54
CA SER A 131 -10.86 -12.15 -1.44
C SER A 131 -11.84 -13.31 -1.70
N ASN A 132 -12.08 -13.62 -2.97
CA ASN A 132 -12.88 -14.77 -3.41
C ASN A 132 -12.07 -16.07 -3.56
N GLY A 133 -10.78 -16.06 -3.22
CA GLY A 133 -9.90 -17.21 -3.31
C GLY A 133 -9.15 -17.38 -4.63
N ASP A 134 -9.39 -16.55 -5.63
CA ASP A 134 -8.67 -16.62 -6.91
C ASP A 134 -7.19 -16.32 -6.73
N VAL A 135 -6.35 -17.17 -7.30
CA VAL A 135 -4.89 -16.99 -7.34
C VAL A 135 -4.53 -16.29 -8.63
N VAL A 136 -3.77 -15.21 -8.50
CA VAL A 136 -3.33 -14.36 -9.61
C VAL A 136 -1.81 -14.19 -9.62
N PRO A 137 -1.18 -13.86 -10.76
CA PRO A 137 0.29 -13.80 -10.85
C PRO A 137 0.92 -12.77 -9.91
N CYS A 138 0.26 -11.65 -9.65
CA CYS A 138 0.73 -10.60 -8.74
C CYS A 138 -0.43 -9.73 -8.25
N CYS A 139 -0.14 -8.84 -7.31
CA CYS A 139 -1.13 -7.92 -6.73
C CYS A 139 -1.68 -6.89 -7.73
N LEU A 140 -1.11 -6.74 -8.91
CA LEU A 140 -1.59 -5.83 -9.96
C LEU A 140 -2.78 -6.39 -10.73
N ASP A 141 -2.98 -7.69 -10.73
CA ASP A 141 -4.13 -8.35 -11.34
C ASP A 141 -5.31 -8.40 -10.37
N SER A 142 -5.85 -7.24 -10.04
CA SER A 142 -6.95 -7.10 -9.09
C SER A 142 -8.31 -7.61 -9.58
N LYS A 143 -8.43 -7.86 -10.89
CA LYS A 143 -9.65 -8.34 -11.54
C LYS A 143 -9.62 -9.85 -11.86
N ALA A 144 -8.53 -10.54 -11.54
CA ALA A 144 -8.26 -11.92 -11.93
C ALA A 144 -8.32 -12.15 -13.46
N ASP A 145 -7.82 -11.20 -14.22
CA ASP A 145 -7.69 -11.34 -15.68
C ASP A 145 -6.85 -12.57 -16.06
N ILE A 146 -5.90 -12.92 -15.19
CA ILE A 146 -5.07 -14.12 -15.27
C ILE A 146 -5.33 -14.99 -14.04
N CYS A 147 -6.52 -15.58 -13.93
CA CYS A 147 -6.82 -16.51 -12.85
C CYS A 147 -6.06 -17.83 -13.07
N LEU A 148 -5.28 -18.25 -12.06
CA LEU A 148 -4.46 -19.46 -12.08
C LEU A 148 -5.13 -20.65 -11.41
N GLY A 149 -6.18 -20.42 -10.63
CA GLY A 149 -6.97 -21.38 -9.88
C GLY A 149 -7.58 -20.74 -8.64
N ASN A 150 -8.31 -21.49 -7.83
CA ASN A 150 -8.95 -20.99 -6.62
C ASN A 150 -8.55 -21.84 -5.42
N ILE A 151 -8.08 -21.23 -4.33
CA ILE A 151 -7.59 -21.94 -3.14
C ILE A 151 -8.70 -22.66 -2.35
N PHE A 152 -9.96 -22.31 -2.58
CA PHE A 152 -11.09 -23.02 -1.98
C PHE A 152 -11.48 -24.30 -2.75
N GLU A 153 -10.96 -24.46 -3.98
CA GLU A 153 -11.24 -25.60 -4.86
C GLU A 153 -10.04 -26.51 -5.03
N THR A 154 -8.84 -25.92 -5.09
CA THR A 154 -7.60 -26.63 -5.38
C THR A 154 -6.49 -26.21 -4.42
N PRO A 155 -5.75 -27.15 -3.81
CA PRO A 155 -4.63 -26.82 -2.93
C PRO A 155 -3.59 -25.91 -3.62
N MET A 156 -3.10 -24.90 -2.92
CA MET A 156 -2.14 -23.93 -3.45
C MET A 156 -0.92 -24.59 -4.12
N LYS A 157 -0.43 -25.69 -3.56
CA LYS A 157 0.69 -26.45 -4.13
C LYS A 157 0.39 -26.97 -5.55
N GLU A 158 -0.83 -27.44 -5.79
CA GLU A 158 -1.25 -27.95 -7.11
C GLU A 158 -1.40 -26.78 -8.11
N ILE A 159 -1.97 -25.67 -7.67
CA ILE A 159 -2.06 -24.45 -8.50
C ILE A 159 -0.68 -24.01 -8.94
N LEU A 160 0.28 -23.90 -8.01
CA LEU A 160 1.64 -23.46 -8.29
C LEU A 160 2.45 -24.43 -9.17
N SER A 161 2.10 -25.72 -9.15
CA SER A 161 2.74 -26.74 -10.00
C SER A 161 2.00 -26.99 -11.32
N SER A 162 0.94 -26.25 -11.60
CA SER A 162 0.19 -26.38 -12.83
C SER A 162 1.02 -25.99 -14.06
N LYS A 163 0.75 -26.64 -15.20
CA LYS A 163 1.42 -26.31 -16.45
C LYS A 163 1.32 -24.82 -16.78
N ARG A 164 0.16 -24.21 -16.53
CA ARG A 164 -0.07 -22.77 -16.78
C ARG A 164 0.89 -21.88 -16.01
N VAL A 165 1.16 -22.21 -14.73
CA VAL A 165 2.11 -21.45 -13.90
C VAL A 165 3.55 -21.70 -14.35
N ILE A 166 3.89 -22.96 -14.64
CA ILE A 166 5.25 -23.33 -15.10
C ILE A 166 5.60 -22.61 -16.40
N ASP A 167 4.64 -22.51 -17.32
CA ASP A 167 4.86 -21.84 -18.63
C ASP A 167 4.98 -20.29 -18.49
N MET A 168 4.67 -19.71 -17.32
CA MET A 168 4.77 -18.26 -17.05
C MET A 168 6.11 -17.86 -16.42
N VAL A 169 6.88 -18.79 -15.87
CA VAL A 169 8.11 -18.53 -15.11
C VAL A 169 9.35 -18.75 -15.97
#